data_775d257c4b60a8a2ce361e14bc37bab8
#
_entry.id   775d257c4b60a8a2ce361e14bc37bab8
#
_cell.length_a   1.000
_cell.length_b   1.000
_cell.length_c   1.000
_cell.angle_alpha   90.00
_cell.angle_beta   90.00
_cell.angle_gamma   90.00
#
_symmetry.space_group_name_H-M   'P 1'
#
loop_
_entity.id
_entity.type
_entity.pdbx_description
1 polymer ?
#
loop_
_entity_poly.entity_id
_entity_poly.type
_entity_poly.pdbx_seq_one_letter_code
_entity_poly.pdbx_strand_id
1 'polypeptide(L)'
;FTDSIAIIYFLSDLHNELTFPTGSVDRLRMDGHINFLLEEFDSLLWVAAKNSFINPPTHRVEAVKPVLKWEFERSLKRLEDRLQGDYLMGDTFTIADILATHCLNWAINAKFPEANTTLKNYAKRCRGRQAYKRALADT
;
A
#
# COMPACT_ATOMS: atom_id res chain seq x y z
N PHE A 1 -0.30 6.73 -20.25
CA PHE A 1 -1.10 5.85 -19.37
C PHE A 1 -1.21 6.48 -17.99
N THR A 2 -2.35 6.34 -17.37
CA THR A 2 -2.65 6.87 -16.03
C THR A 2 -3.10 5.75 -15.14
N ASP A 3 -3.06 6.02 -13.81
CA ASP A 3 -3.32 5.10 -12.72
C ASP A 3 -2.20 4.07 -12.50
N SER A 4 -1.47 4.28 -11.39
CA SER A 4 -0.31 3.45 -11.04
C SER A 4 -0.68 1.98 -10.81
N ILE A 5 -1.87 1.71 -10.27
CA ILE A 5 -2.30 0.34 -9.99
C ILE A 5 -2.67 -0.38 -11.29
N ALA A 6 -3.35 0.29 -12.22
CA ALA A 6 -3.62 -0.26 -13.55
C ALA A 6 -2.32 -0.59 -14.30
N ILE A 7 -1.31 0.30 -14.21
CA ILE A 7 0.01 0.08 -14.83
C ILE A 7 0.71 -1.12 -14.19
N ILE A 8 0.71 -1.24 -12.86
CA ILE A 8 1.34 -2.38 -12.17
C ILE A 8 0.66 -3.70 -12.55
N TYR A 9 -0.67 -3.74 -12.60
CA TYR A 9 -1.41 -4.92 -13.07
C TYR A 9 -1.03 -5.30 -14.50
N PHE A 10 -1.06 -4.32 -15.41
CA PHE A 10 -0.69 -4.55 -16.80
C PHE A 10 0.72 -5.14 -16.94
N LEU A 11 1.72 -4.55 -16.25
CA LEU A 11 3.10 -5.01 -16.31
C LEU A 11 3.25 -6.40 -15.70
N SER A 12 2.61 -6.66 -14.56
CA SER A 12 2.71 -7.97 -13.90
C SER A 12 2.07 -9.08 -14.73
N ASP A 13 0.92 -8.82 -15.35
CA ASP A 13 0.24 -9.79 -16.22
C ASP A 13 1.01 -9.99 -17.54
N LEU A 14 1.57 -8.92 -18.13
CA LEU A 14 2.37 -8.99 -19.35
C LEU A 14 3.61 -9.87 -19.19
N HIS A 15 4.28 -9.79 -18.03
CA HIS A 15 5.51 -10.51 -17.76
C HIS A 15 5.31 -11.79 -16.95
N ASN A 16 4.09 -12.09 -16.49
CA ASN A 16 3.78 -13.16 -15.55
C ASN A 16 4.65 -13.14 -14.28
N GLU A 17 4.91 -11.93 -13.77
CA GLU A 17 5.77 -11.70 -12.61
C GLU A 17 5.02 -10.97 -11.51
N LEU A 18 5.27 -11.34 -10.25
CA LEU A 18 4.69 -10.70 -9.05
C LEU A 18 3.15 -10.77 -9.00
N THR A 19 2.57 -11.75 -9.67
CA THR A 19 1.13 -11.98 -9.79
C THR A 19 0.82 -13.47 -9.86
N PHE A 20 -0.46 -13.80 -9.96
CA PHE A 20 -0.96 -15.15 -10.16
C PHE A 20 -1.80 -15.21 -11.44
N PRO A 21 -1.97 -16.39 -12.06
CA PRO A 21 -2.79 -16.54 -13.26
C PRO A 21 -4.20 -16.00 -13.07
N THR A 22 -4.68 -15.24 -14.04
CA THR A 22 -6.05 -14.71 -14.05
C THR A 22 -7.06 -15.85 -13.89
N GLY A 23 -8.06 -15.65 -13.03
CA GLY A 23 -9.08 -16.66 -12.72
C GLY A 23 -8.66 -17.69 -11.66
N SER A 24 -7.43 -17.67 -11.16
CA SER A 24 -7.01 -18.52 -10.04
C SER A 24 -7.50 -17.98 -8.69
N VAL A 25 -7.61 -18.88 -7.70
CA VAL A 25 -7.97 -18.51 -6.32
C VAL A 25 -6.90 -17.62 -5.69
N ASP A 26 -5.63 -17.86 -6.00
CA ASP A 26 -4.55 -17.04 -5.47
C ASP A 26 -4.56 -15.63 -6.07
N ARG A 27 -4.96 -15.48 -7.35
CA ARG A 27 -5.20 -14.17 -7.94
C ARG A 27 -6.36 -13.44 -7.24
N LEU A 28 -7.46 -14.12 -6.97
CA LEU A 28 -8.58 -13.54 -6.21
C LEU A 28 -8.14 -13.04 -4.82
N ARG A 29 -7.31 -13.82 -4.11
CA ARG A 29 -6.78 -13.44 -2.80
C ARG A 29 -5.87 -12.22 -2.90
N MET A 30 -4.95 -12.21 -3.86
CA MET A 30 -4.06 -11.08 -4.12
C MET A 30 -4.85 -9.80 -4.45
N ASP A 31 -5.83 -9.89 -5.34
CA ASP A 31 -6.71 -8.77 -5.71
C ASP A 31 -7.50 -8.26 -4.50
N GLY A 32 -7.93 -9.15 -3.61
CA GLY A 32 -8.56 -8.80 -2.34
C GLY A 32 -7.64 -8.01 -1.40
N HIS A 33 -6.34 -8.33 -1.37
CA HIS A 33 -5.35 -7.52 -0.64
C HIS A 33 -5.16 -6.14 -1.27
N ILE A 34 -5.10 -6.06 -2.60
CA ILE A 34 -4.93 -4.79 -3.31
C ILE A 34 -6.14 -3.88 -3.07
N ASN A 35 -7.37 -4.40 -3.22
CA ASN A 35 -8.57 -3.62 -2.96
C ASN A 35 -8.64 -3.12 -1.51
N PHE A 36 -8.28 -3.97 -0.55
CA PHE A 36 -8.19 -3.58 0.85
C PHE A 36 -7.18 -2.44 1.08
N LEU A 37 -6.01 -2.50 0.44
CA LEU A 37 -4.99 -1.47 0.57
C LEU A 37 -5.43 -0.15 -0.08
N LEU A 38 -6.08 -0.21 -1.24
CA LEU A 38 -6.60 0.99 -1.91
C LEU A 38 -7.67 1.68 -1.07
N GLU A 39 -8.58 0.92 -0.49
CA GLU A 39 -9.71 1.47 0.27
C GLU A 39 -9.30 1.92 1.67
N GLU A 40 -8.51 1.11 2.39
CA GLU A 40 -8.25 1.29 3.81
C GLU A 40 -6.93 2.01 4.13
N PHE A 41 -6.09 2.25 3.14
CA PHE A 41 -4.81 2.94 3.29
C PHE A 41 -4.63 4.08 2.30
N ASP A 42 -4.58 3.77 1.02
CA ASP A 42 -4.31 4.77 -0.02
C ASP A 42 -5.35 5.89 -0.01
N SER A 43 -6.65 5.53 0.03
CA SER A 43 -7.74 6.50 0.06
C SER A 43 -7.66 7.44 1.26
N LEU A 44 -7.33 6.94 2.46
CA LEU A 44 -7.20 7.75 3.67
C LEU A 44 -6.05 8.76 3.56
N LEU A 45 -4.90 8.29 3.08
CA LEU A 45 -3.71 9.13 2.85
C LEU A 45 -3.98 10.17 1.77
N TRP A 46 -4.67 9.79 0.71
CA TRP A 46 -5.03 10.70 -0.38
C TRP A 46 -6.03 11.77 0.06
N VAL A 47 -7.05 11.41 0.84
CA VAL A 47 -8.01 12.38 1.41
C VAL A 47 -7.28 13.34 2.34
N ALA A 48 -6.35 12.86 3.17
CA ALA A 48 -5.54 13.71 4.03
C ALA A 48 -4.65 14.67 3.21
N ALA A 49 -4.00 14.20 2.15
CA ALA A 49 -3.18 15.01 1.27
C ALA A 49 -4.01 16.09 0.56
N LYS A 50 -5.19 15.73 0.03
CA LYS A 50 -6.10 16.71 -0.59
C LYS A 50 -6.47 17.82 0.38
N ASN A 51 -6.74 17.51 1.64
CA ASN A 51 -7.13 18.48 2.66
C ASN A 51 -5.93 19.16 3.36
N SER A 52 -4.70 18.82 2.97
CA SER A 52 -3.47 19.44 3.50
C SER A 52 -2.85 20.45 2.53
N PHE A 53 -2.64 20.04 1.28
CA PHE A 53 -1.86 20.85 0.32
C PHE A 53 -2.31 20.78 -1.13
N ILE A 54 -3.10 19.76 -1.54
CA ILE A 54 -3.50 19.59 -2.95
C ILE A 54 -4.65 20.53 -3.31
N ASN A 55 -5.74 20.49 -2.55
CA ASN A 55 -6.88 21.34 -2.80
C ASN A 55 -6.56 22.82 -2.53
N PRO A 56 -7.25 23.76 -3.19
CA PRO A 56 -7.21 25.18 -2.79
C PRO A 56 -7.57 25.35 -1.31
N PRO A 57 -6.98 26.33 -0.58
CA PRO A 57 -7.23 26.50 0.86
C PRO A 57 -8.71 26.59 1.23
N THR A 58 -9.53 27.23 0.40
CA THR A 58 -10.99 27.38 0.59
C THR A 58 -11.77 26.05 0.53
N HIS A 59 -11.14 24.96 0.06
CA HIS A 59 -11.75 23.64 -0.09
C HIS A 59 -11.08 22.60 0.81
N ARG A 60 -10.30 23.02 1.81
CA ARG A 60 -9.65 22.13 2.77
C ARG A 60 -10.46 22.01 4.05
N VAL A 61 -10.64 20.81 4.53
CA VAL A 61 -11.32 20.48 5.80
C VAL A 61 -10.31 19.84 6.75
N GLU A 62 -9.66 20.67 7.56
CA GLU A 62 -8.65 20.19 8.53
C GLU A 62 -9.23 19.19 9.54
N ALA A 63 -10.51 19.36 9.92
CA ALA A 63 -11.19 18.51 10.90
C ALA A 63 -11.34 17.04 10.45
N VAL A 64 -11.09 16.70 9.20
CA VAL A 64 -11.15 15.31 8.72
C VAL A 64 -9.93 14.48 9.15
N LYS A 65 -8.80 15.11 9.38
CA LYS A 65 -7.53 14.40 9.64
C LYS A 65 -7.54 13.48 10.88
N PRO A 66 -8.10 13.88 12.03
CA PRO A 66 -8.15 12.99 13.19
C PRO A 66 -8.89 11.69 12.94
N VAL A 67 -10.03 11.73 12.23
CA VAL A 67 -10.79 10.51 11.92
C VAL A 67 -10.05 9.62 10.92
N LEU A 68 -9.41 10.20 9.90
CA LEU A 68 -8.59 9.43 8.94
C LEU A 68 -7.43 8.71 9.63
N LYS A 69 -6.78 9.36 10.60
CA LYS A 69 -5.71 8.74 11.39
C LYS A 69 -6.23 7.61 12.28
N TRP A 70 -7.38 7.77 12.89
CA TRP A 70 -8.01 6.73 13.70
C TRP A 70 -8.40 5.51 12.84
N GLU A 71 -8.99 5.72 11.67
CA GLU A 71 -9.31 4.64 10.73
C GLU A 71 -8.04 3.93 10.26
N PHE A 72 -6.99 4.68 9.93
CA PHE A 72 -5.70 4.13 9.50
C PHE A 72 -5.07 3.24 10.58
N GLU A 73 -5.12 3.65 11.86
CA GLU A 73 -4.62 2.85 12.97
C GLU A 73 -5.36 1.51 13.10
N ARG A 74 -6.68 1.50 12.92
CA ARG A 74 -7.47 0.26 12.87
C ARG A 74 -7.07 -0.61 11.67
N SER A 75 -6.81 0.00 10.54
CA SER A 75 -6.42 -0.70 9.32
C SER A 75 -5.03 -1.31 9.43
N LEU A 76 -4.09 -0.71 10.19
CA LEU A 76 -2.80 -1.32 10.50
C LEU A 76 -2.95 -2.68 11.18
N LYS A 77 -3.85 -2.81 12.16
CA LYS A 77 -4.10 -4.10 12.81
C LYS A 77 -4.68 -5.12 11.83
N ARG A 78 -5.62 -4.71 10.99
CA ARG A 78 -6.21 -5.58 9.96
C ARG A 78 -5.19 -6.00 8.89
N LEU A 79 -4.21 -5.15 8.59
CA LEU A 79 -3.11 -5.49 7.69
C LEU A 79 -2.18 -6.53 8.33
N GLU A 80 -1.86 -6.38 9.61
CA GLU A 80 -1.08 -7.38 10.35
C GLU A 80 -1.77 -8.75 10.31
N ASP A 81 -3.07 -8.79 10.58
CA ASP A 81 -3.87 -10.03 10.56
C ASP A 81 -3.91 -10.70 9.16
N ARG A 82 -3.63 -9.94 8.10
CA ARG A 82 -3.57 -10.44 6.71
C ARG A 82 -2.22 -11.00 6.30
N LEU A 83 -1.15 -10.76 7.07
CA LEU A 83 0.15 -11.35 6.79
C LEU A 83 0.11 -12.86 7.01
N GLN A 84 0.39 -13.64 5.97
CA GLN A 84 0.36 -15.11 6.02
C GLN A 84 1.76 -15.73 6.09
N GLY A 85 2.80 -14.92 6.12
CA GLY A 85 4.20 -15.33 6.15
C GLY A 85 5.10 -14.12 6.01
N ASP A 86 6.11 -14.23 5.19
CA ASP A 86 7.01 -13.11 4.90
C ASP A 86 6.33 -11.97 4.13
N TYR A 87 5.28 -12.28 3.37
CA TYR A 87 4.51 -11.37 2.52
C TYR A 87 3.01 -11.59 2.68
N LEU A 88 2.20 -10.76 2.03
CA LEU A 88 0.74 -10.87 2.06
C LEU A 88 0.22 -12.18 1.45
N MET A 89 0.96 -12.73 0.48
CA MET A 89 0.66 -14.02 -0.13
C MET A 89 1.60 -15.13 0.37
N GLY A 90 1.89 -15.17 1.68
CA GLY A 90 2.79 -16.14 2.29
C GLY A 90 4.25 -15.86 1.96
N ASP A 91 4.93 -16.79 1.31
CA ASP A 91 6.34 -16.64 0.93
C ASP A 91 6.53 -15.98 -0.44
N THR A 92 5.44 -15.64 -1.12
CA THR A 92 5.47 -15.05 -2.46
C THR A 92 5.28 -13.54 -2.40
N PHE A 93 6.29 -12.79 -2.82
CA PHE A 93 6.19 -11.34 -3.00
C PHE A 93 5.40 -11.01 -4.26
N THR A 94 4.42 -10.11 -4.13
CA THR A 94 3.51 -9.73 -5.23
C THR A 94 3.35 -8.21 -5.34
N ILE A 95 2.59 -7.77 -6.34
CA ILE A 95 2.21 -6.36 -6.49
C ILE A 95 1.43 -5.82 -5.29
N ALA A 96 0.75 -6.66 -4.52
CA ALA A 96 0.09 -6.25 -3.28
C ALA A 96 1.12 -5.74 -2.23
N ASP A 97 2.29 -6.38 -2.14
CA ASP A 97 3.37 -5.95 -1.23
C ASP A 97 4.03 -4.65 -1.69
N ILE A 98 4.06 -4.38 -2.99
CA ILE A 98 4.51 -3.09 -3.53
C ILE A 98 3.58 -1.98 -3.03
N LEU A 99 2.27 -2.16 -3.19
CA LEU A 99 1.27 -1.18 -2.75
C LEU A 99 1.29 -0.99 -1.23
N ALA A 100 1.34 -2.09 -0.45
CA ALA A 100 1.42 -2.01 1.00
C ALA A 100 2.65 -1.24 1.47
N THR A 101 3.81 -1.52 0.87
CA THR A 101 5.07 -0.82 1.19
C THR A 101 4.98 0.67 0.85
N HIS A 102 4.36 1.02 -0.29
CA HIS A 102 4.11 2.40 -0.68
C HIS A 102 3.24 3.12 0.35
N CYS A 103 2.11 2.56 0.74
CA CYS A 103 1.20 3.15 1.72
C CYS A 103 1.87 3.34 3.09
N LEU A 104 2.62 2.35 3.56
CA LEU A 104 3.35 2.43 4.83
C LEU A 104 4.45 3.51 4.80
N ASN A 105 5.16 3.68 3.69
CA ASN A 105 6.14 4.75 3.52
C ASN A 105 5.47 6.13 3.48
N TRP A 106 4.38 6.25 2.75
CA TRP A 106 3.62 7.49 2.66
C TRP A 106 3.08 7.92 4.04
N ALA A 107 2.55 6.97 4.81
CA ALA A 107 2.05 7.21 6.16
C ALA A 107 3.12 7.83 7.09
N ILE A 108 4.37 7.38 7.02
CA ILE A 108 5.48 7.94 7.78
C ILE A 108 5.68 9.42 7.42
N ASN A 109 5.76 9.73 6.12
CA ASN A 109 5.96 11.09 5.63
C ASN A 109 4.76 12.01 5.95
N ALA A 110 3.55 11.46 5.95
CA ALA A 110 2.31 12.16 6.27
C ALA A 110 2.03 12.27 7.79
N LYS A 111 2.91 11.72 8.65
CA LYS A 111 2.76 11.69 10.12
C LYS A 111 1.45 11.03 10.56
N PHE A 112 1.11 9.93 9.91
CA PHE A 112 0.05 9.03 10.32
C PHE A 112 0.54 8.09 11.44
N PRO A 113 -0.37 7.35 12.13
CA PRO A 113 0.01 6.39 13.16
C PRO A 113 1.06 5.41 12.67
N GLU A 114 2.03 5.12 13.53
CA GLU A 114 3.13 4.21 13.20
C GLU A 114 2.67 2.76 13.19
N ALA A 115 3.17 2.01 12.21
CA ALA A 115 3.05 0.57 12.18
C ALA A 115 3.75 -0.08 13.40
N ASN A 116 3.24 -1.20 13.86
CA ASN A 116 3.88 -1.99 14.91
C ASN A 116 5.16 -2.69 14.40
N THR A 117 5.86 -3.40 15.28
CA THR A 117 7.12 -4.07 14.96
C THR A 117 6.96 -5.11 13.83
N THR A 118 5.85 -5.87 13.79
CA THR A 118 5.56 -6.86 12.74
C THR A 118 5.52 -6.20 11.37
N LEU A 119 4.72 -5.15 11.22
CA LEU A 119 4.57 -4.42 9.95
C LEU A 119 5.84 -3.62 9.60
N LYS A 120 6.56 -3.10 10.58
CA LYS A 120 7.87 -2.46 10.36
C LYS A 120 8.88 -3.45 9.78
N ASN A 121 8.94 -4.67 10.30
CA ASN A 121 9.82 -5.73 9.80
C ASN A 121 9.41 -6.19 8.39
N TYR A 122 8.10 -6.35 8.15
CA TYR A 122 7.55 -6.62 6.82
C TYR A 122 7.97 -5.55 5.80
N ALA A 123 7.72 -4.28 6.09
CA ALA A 123 8.09 -3.18 5.21
C ALA A 123 9.62 -3.10 4.99
N LYS A 124 10.42 -3.38 6.04
CA LYS A 124 11.89 -3.46 5.93
C LYS A 124 12.31 -4.57 4.97
N ARG A 125 11.66 -5.75 5.02
CA ARG A 125 11.92 -6.87 4.10
C ARG A 125 11.62 -6.47 2.66
N CYS A 126 10.45 -5.86 2.41
CA CYS A 126 10.07 -5.38 1.08
C CYS A 126 11.07 -4.36 0.53
N ARG A 127 11.49 -3.39 1.33
CA ARG A 127 12.50 -2.38 0.97
C ARG A 127 13.91 -2.96 0.80
N GLY A 128 14.18 -4.11 1.40
CA GLY A 128 15.45 -4.83 1.27
C GLY A 128 15.68 -5.44 -0.11
N ARG A 129 14.65 -5.60 -0.93
CA ARG A 129 14.74 -6.17 -2.27
C ARG A 129 15.59 -5.31 -3.19
N GLN A 130 16.41 -5.97 -4.02
CA GLN A 130 17.33 -5.27 -4.94
C GLN A 130 16.59 -4.36 -5.94
N ALA A 131 15.39 -4.81 -6.41
CA ALA A 131 14.58 -3.99 -7.31
C ALA A 131 14.11 -2.68 -6.64
N TYR A 132 13.73 -2.72 -5.36
CA TYR A 132 13.38 -1.51 -4.61
C TYR A 132 14.57 -0.55 -4.48
N LYS A 133 15.75 -1.08 -4.15
CA LYS A 133 16.98 -0.27 -4.02
C LYS A 133 17.40 0.36 -5.35
N ARG A 134 17.28 -0.37 -6.46
CA ARG A 134 17.54 0.19 -7.80
C ARG A 134 16.55 1.31 -8.14
N ALA A 135 15.24 1.09 -7.91
CA ALA A 135 14.23 2.11 -8.18
C ALA A 135 14.47 3.42 -7.42
N LEU A 136 14.97 3.34 -6.17
CA LEU A 136 15.33 4.54 -5.40
C LEU A 136 16.59 5.24 -5.91
N ALA A 137 17.55 4.50 -6.48
CA ALA A 137 18.78 5.09 -7.01
C ALA A 137 18.55 5.84 -8.33
N ASP A 138 17.46 5.51 -9.04
CA ASP A 138 17.09 6.10 -10.34
C ASP A 138 16.15 7.31 -10.20
N THR A 139 15.76 7.68 -8.97
CA THR A 139 14.90 8.83 -8.65
C THR A 139 15.68 9.94 -7.96
#